data_6c45dea885d81ef7b7a9900cc484a7f1
#
_entry.id   6c45dea885d81ef7b7a9900cc484a7f1
#
_cell.length_a   1.000
_cell.length_b   1.000
_cell.length_c   1.000
_cell.angle_alpha   90.00
_cell.angle_beta   90.00
_cell.angle_gamma   90.00
#
_symmetry.space_group_name_H-M   'P 1'
#
loop_
_entity.id
_entity.type
_entity.pdbx_description
1 polymer ?
#
loop_
_entity_poly.entity_id
_entity_poly.type
_entity_poly.pdbx_seq_one_letter_code
_entity_poly.pdbx_strand_id
1 'polypeptide(L)'
;MVSKREFTPENEHNYNRSGPVRWIIAHAVRYPMFPLVVLLAALVNNFFVSYVQVYIGRAFDLITLPGFTMAQLLAIALSIIAVTVGQGLTGVLRTGAVEFLAQRIERDSREELYVSLLGKSQTFHGRQRVGDIMARATNDVRSLNYMFSPGLGLITDSATGILMPILLIARISPSLLLVPSLFLVLLGITIFDYNRRLGPVSEGLRGQFGKMNAGLEEAIAGIEVVKANVQENYQWKKFVGDASAFRDFYVRQGIIQARYLPLLVFGLAWGAGLLHALLIWRTGAITLGQVVAFMGLLGILRFPTFISVFTFNLVQLGVAGARRILEIINTETELDENQAGVSQPIRGDVTFEHVSFGYGDKCILQDISFSAHAGETVAIVGLTGSGKTTLTRLINRIFDVDSGRVLVDGIDVRDWSLESLRSQISTIEQDVFLFSRTLAENIAFGCADAGQGEIEAAARAAQAHDFITGFAEGYQTEVGERGVTLSGGQRQRVAIASAFLTDPRILILDDSTSAIDSATEDQIQRAMRRISRERTTFLITHRLSQIRWADRILLLRRGALVEQGTHEELLARSPDYRRIFVR
;
A
#
# COMPACT_ATOMS: atom_id res chain seq x y z
N MET A 1 7.30 22.60 -8.86
CA MET A 1 6.80 21.87 -10.04
C MET A 1 5.71 20.92 -9.54
N VAL A 2 4.55 20.94 -10.14
CA VAL A 2 3.50 19.96 -9.86
C VAL A 2 4.02 18.62 -10.38
N SER A 3 4.06 17.58 -9.55
CA SER A 3 4.48 16.22 -9.96
C SER A 3 3.53 15.76 -11.07
N LYS A 4 4.07 15.26 -12.18
CA LYS A 4 3.26 14.68 -13.26
C LYS A 4 2.46 13.51 -12.71
N ARG A 5 1.19 13.41 -13.04
CA ARG A 5 0.26 12.34 -12.65
C ARG A 5 -0.80 12.15 -13.72
N GLU A 6 -1.24 10.91 -13.94
CA GLU A 6 -2.33 10.60 -14.87
C GLU A 6 -3.73 10.80 -14.27
N PHE A 7 -3.82 11.02 -12.96
CA PHE A 7 -5.07 11.25 -12.24
C PHE A 7 -4.83 12.09 -10.98
N THR A 8 -5.68 13.08 -10.75
CA THR A 8 -5.71 13.92 -9.55
C THR A 8 -7.16 14.17 -9.14
N PRO A 9 -7.61 13.75 -7.95
CA PRO A 9 -8.96 14.03 -7.49
C PRO A 9 -9.14 15.52 -7.15
N GLU A 10 -10.34 16.07 -7.34
CA GLU A 10 -10.66 17.49 -7.12
C GLU A 10 -10.36 17.99 -5.70
N ASN A 11 -10.44 17.11 -4.69
CA ASN A 11 -10.32 17.44 -3.26
C ASN A 11 -9.09 16.79 -2.60
N GLU A 12 -7.94 16.69 -3.29
CA GLU A 12 -6.72 16.13 -2.68
C GLU A 12 -6.19 17.03 -1.57
N HIS A 13 -5.98 16.45 -0.37
CA HIS A 13 -5.33 17.16 0.72
C HIS A 13 -3.81 17.10 0.57
N ASN A 14 -3.15 18.27 0.56
CA ASN A 14 -1.70 18.37 0.40
C ASN A 14 -0.98 18.18 1.74
N TYR A 15 -0.27 17.08 1.89
CA TYR A 15 0.60 16.81 3.04
C TYR A 15 2.07 17.17 2.74
N ASN A 16 2.83 17.46 3.79
CA ASN A 16 4.26 17.70 3.65
C ASN A 16 5.03 16.38 3.41
N ARG A 17 5.40 16.13 2.16
CA ARG A 17 6.07 14.88 1.69
C ARG A 17 7.61 14.94 1.73
N SER A 18 8.21 15.97 2.35
CA SER A 18 9.67 16.17 2.33
C SER A 18 10.47 15.18 3.19
N GLY A 19 9.79 14.34 3.97
CA GLY A 19 10.39 13.28 4.75
C GLY A 19 9.39 12.57 5.65
N PRO A 20 9.70 11.34 6.11
CA PRO A 20 8.72 10.49 6.80
C PRO A 20 8.19 11.13 8.10
N VAL A 21 9.05 11.73 8.90
CA VAL A 21 8.62 12.36 10.18
C VAL A 21 7.71 13.57 9.91
N ARG A 22 8.07 14.42 8.93
CA ARG A 22 7.26 15.61 8.58
C ARG A 22 5.91 15.20 8.00
N TRP A 23 5.89 14.16 7.21
CA TRP A 23 4.67 13.60 6.64
C TRP A 23 3.73 13.05 7.73
N ILE A 24 4.27 12.27 8.69
CA ILE A 24 3.52 11.78 9.86
C ILE A 24 2.94 12.95 10.67
N ILE A 25 3.76 13.98 10.94
CA ILE A 25 3.31 15.16 11.67
C ILE A 25 2.21 15.91 10.90
N ALA A 26 2.34 16.04 9.57
CA ALA A 26 1.33 16.70 8.74
C ALA A 26 -0.05 16.01 8.84
N HIS A 27 -0.08 14.66 8.87
CA HIS A 27 -1.31 13.91 9.10
C HIS A 27 -1.87 14.11 10.52
N ALA A 28 -1.01 14.13 11.53
CA ALA A 28 -1.44 14.34 12.92
C ALA A 28 -1.98 15.77 13.14
N VAL A 29 -1.35 16.79 12.55
CA VAL A 29 -1.76 18.20 12.65
C VAL A 29 -3.09 18.47 11.94
N ARG A 30 -3.49 17.66 10.98
CA ARG A 30 -4.85 17.73 10.40
C ARG A 30 -5.94 17.59 11.45
N TYR A 31 -5.63 16.90 12.56
CA TYR A 31 -6.57 16.63 13.66
C TYR A 31 -6.03 17.14 15.01
N PRO A 32 -5.78 18.45 15.19
CA PRO A 32 -5.01 18.99 16.31
C PRO A 32 -5.64 18.73 17.69
N MET A 33 -6.97 18.55 17.72
CA MET A 33 -7.70 18.29 18.96
C MET A 33 -7.27 16.98 19.62
N PHE A 34 -7.04 15.90 18.84
CA PHE A 34 -6.70 14.59 19.42
C PHE A 34 -5.33 14.56 20.09
N PRO A 35 -4.22 15.00 19.47
CA PRO A 35 -2.92 15.08 20.14
C PRO A 35 -2.95 15.93 21.42
N LEU A 36 -3.71 17.04 21.39
CA LEU A 36 -3.88 17.91 22.56
C LEU A 36 -4.61 17.18 23.69
N VAL A 37 -5.74 16.54 23.39
CA VAL A 37 -6.51 15.74 24.37
C VAL A 37 -5.64 14.60 24.92
N VAL A 38 -4.87 13.90 24.09
CA VAL A 38 -3.96 12.82 24.52
C VAL A 38 -2.95 13.38 25.54
N LEU A 39 -2.30 14.51 25.24
CA LEU A 39 -1.31 15.11 26.13
C LEU A 39 -1.92 15.57 27.44
N LEU A 40 -3.01 16.31 27.40
CA LEU A 40 -3.69 16.84 28.62
C LEU A 40 -4.25 15.70 29.49
N ALA A 41 -4.90 14.72 28.86
CA ALA A 41 -5.42 13.57 29.58
C ALA A 41 -4.30 12.72 30.20
N ALA A 42 -3.16 12.55 29.52
CA ALA A 42 -1.99 11.85 30.06
C ALA A 42 -1.39 12.58 31.27
N LEU A 43 -1.27 13.92 31.20
CA LEU A 43 -0.81 14.75 32.32
C LEU A 43 -1.71 14.60 33.56
N VAL A 44 -3.02 14.73 33.38
CA VAL A 44 -4.01 14.62 34.46
C VAL A 44 -4.04 13.18 35.01
N ASN A 45 -4.02 12.18 34.13
CA ASN A 45 -3.99 10.77 34.51
C ASN A 45 -2.76 10.45 35.40
N ASN A 46 -1.56 10.79 34.92
CA ASN A 46 -0.33 10.53 35.67
C ASN A 46 -0.18 11.39 36.95
N PHE A 47 -0.79 12.59 36.96
CA PHE A 47 -0.94 13.35 38.20
C PHE A 47 -1.79 12.58 39.22
N PHE A 48 -2.95 12.04 38.82
CA PHE A 48 -3.79 11.24 39.71
C PHE A 48 -3.08 9.99 40.20
N VAL A 49 -2.43 9.22 39.31
CA VAL A 49 -1.64 8.03 39.67
C VAL A 49 -0.59 8.37 40.72
N SER A 50 0.13 9.48 40.54
CA SER A 50 1.18 9.92 41.45
C SER A 50 0.62 10.46 42.78
N TYR A 51 -0.53 11.16 42.72
CA TYR A 51 -1.12 11.75 43.93
C TYR A 51 -1.73 10.70 44.87
N VAL A 52 -2.15 9.54 44.34
CA VAL A 52 -2.54 8.37 45.18
C VAL A 52 -1.40 8.01 46.16
N GLN A 53 -0.14 8.01 45.68
CA GLN A 53 1.00 7.68 46.54
C GLN A 53 1.21 8.71 47.69
N VAL A 54 0.92 9.98 47.40
CA VAL A 54 0.95 11.04 48.42
C VAL A 54 -0.15 10.85 49.46
N TYR A 55 -1.38 10.46 49.03
CA TYR A 55 -2.45 10.15 49.99
C TYR A 55 -2.14 8.94 50.87
N ILE A 56 -1.53 7.89 50.27
CA ILE A 56 -1.07 6.73 51.05
C ILE A 56 -0.07 7.18 52.12
N GLY A 57 0.93 8.02 51.77
CA GLY A 57 1.85 8.57 52.73
C GLY A 57 1.17 9.40 53.84
N ARG A 58 0.19 10.25 53.47
CA ARG A 58 -0.59 11.02 54.47
C ARG A 58 -1.39 10.10 55.42
N ALA A 59 -1.94 9.00 54.90
CA ALA A 59 -2.62 8.03 55.74
C ALA A 59 -1.66 7.39 56.77
N PHE A 60 -0.42 7.08 56.38
CA PHE A 60 0.61 6.58 57.27
C PHE A 60 0.99 7.62 58.36
N ASP A 61 1.20 8.88 57.99
CA ASP A 61 1.48 9.93 58.94
C ASP A 61 0.32 10.12 59.95
N LEU A 62 -0.93 10.07 59.46
CA LEU A 62 -2.11 10.21 60.31
C LEU A 62 -2.21 9.11 61.37
N ILE A 63 -1.97 7.84 61.00
CA ILE A 63 -2.04 6.70 61.91
C ILE A 63 -0.97 6.79 62.99
N THR A 64 0.16 7.44 62.74
CA THR A 64 1.25 7.61 63.72
C THR A 64 1.01 8.77 64.70
N LEU A 65 0.00 9.62 64.45
CA LEU A 65 -0.34 10.72 65.34
C LEU A 65 -1.22 10.24 66.50
N PRO A 66 -0.93 10.61 67.74
CA PRO A 66 -1.78 10.30 68.89
C PRO A 66 -3.11 11.06 68.75
N GLY A 67 -4.25 10.34 68.82
CA GLY A 67 -5.58 10.94 68.77
C GLY A 67 -6.18 11.08 67.39
N PHE A 68 -5.68 10.35 66.36
CA PHE A 68 -6.32 10.32 65.06
C PHE A 68 -7.77 9.78 65.14
N THR A 69 -8.63 10.23 64.24
CA THR A 69 -10.02 9.79 64.18
C THR A 69 -10.25 8.93 62.94
N MET A 70 -11.16 7.94 63.06
CA MET A 70 -11.56 7.12 61.94
C MET A 70 -12.17 7.95 60.80
N ALA A 71 -12.82 9.08 61.14
CA ALA A 71 -13.38 10.00 60.15
C ALA A 71 -12.30 10.63 59.23
N GLN A 72 -11.12 10.98 59.81
CA GLN A 72 -10.01 11.52 59.02
C GLN A 72 -9.41 10.45 58.07
N LEU A 73 -9.30 9.22 58.51
CA LEU A 73 -8.83 8.11 57.67
C LEU A 73 -9.82 7.81 56.56
N LEU A 74 -11.13 7.81 56.86
CA LEU A 74 -12.19 7.65 55.87
C LEU A 74 -12.16 8.76 54.80
N ALA A 75 -11.88 10.01 55.21
CA ALA A 75 -11.74 11.14 54.27
C ALA A 75 -10.58 10.93 53.27
N ILE A 76 -9.43 10.40 53.75
CA ILE A 76 -8.31 10.05 52.88
C ILE A 76 -8.70 8.88 51.93
N ALA A 77 -9.36 7.86 52.43
CA ALA A 77 -9.81 6.72 51.61
C ALA A 77 -10.79 7.15 50.53
N LEU A 78 -11.77 8.01 50.87
CA LEU A 78 -12.69 8.59 49.89
C LEU A 78 -11.98 9.47 48.84
N SER A 79 -10.93 10.21 49.28
CA SER A 79 -10.08 11.00 48.35
C SER A 79 -9.33 10.10 47.38
N ILE A 80 -8.79 8.97 47.81
CA ILE A 80 -8.15 7.97 46.94
C ILE A 80 -9.14 7.42 45.94
N ILE A 81 -10.35 7.06 46.38
CA ILE A 81 -11.42 6.58 45.47
C ILE A 81 -11.74 7.64 44.41
N ALA A 82 -11.98 8.88 44.82
CA ALA A 82 -12.30 9.98 43.89
C ALA A 82 -11.19 10.20 42.85
N VAL A 83 -9.93 10.21 43.28
CA VAL A 83 -8.76 10.35 42.39
C VAL A 83 -8.63 9.15 41.45
N THR A 84 -8.89 7.91 41.94
CA THR A 84 -8.84 6.69 41.09
C THR A 84 -9.97 6.66 40.06
N VAL A 85 -11.17 7.14 40.39
CA VAL A 85 -12.26 7.32 39.43
C VAL A 85 -11.86 8.36 38.37
N GLY A 86 -11.31 9.51 38.81
CA GLY A 86 -10.79 10.52 37.86
C GLY A 86 -9.71 9.97 36.94
N GLN A 87 -8.80 9.13 37.46
CA GLN A 87 -7.78 8.41 36.71
C GLN A 87 -8.43 7.50 35.65
N GLY A 88 -9.45 6.72 36.00
CA GLY A 88 -10.18 5.84 35.09
C GLY A 88 -10.82 6.62 33.94
N LEU A 89 -11.52 7.72 34.27
CA LEU A 89 -12.18 8.58 33.26
C LEU A 89 -11.18 9.23 32.29
N THR A 90 -10.09 9.78 32.83
CA THR A 90 -9.04 10.39 31.98
C THR A 90 -8.29 9.34 31.15
N GLY A 91 -8.13 8.13 31.68
CA GLY A 91 -7.57 6.98 30.95
C GLY A 91 -8.40 6.58 29.76
N VAL A 92 -9.73 6.47 29.93
CA VAL A 92 -10.67 6.16 28.83
C VAL A 92 -10.63 7.25 27.76
N LEU A 93 -10.72 8.53 28.18
CA LEU A 93 -10.67 9.68 27.28
C LEU A 93 -9.37 9.68 26.44
N ARG A 94 -8.23 9.46 27.08
CA ARG A 94 -6.91 9.40 26.45
C ARG A 94 -6.82 8.25 25.45
N THR A 95 -7.20 7.04 25.86
CA THR A 95 -7.13 5.85 25.00
C THR A 95 -8.06 6.00 23.79
N GLY A 96 -9.27 6.51 24.00
CA GLY A 96 -10.19 6.82 22.89
C GLY A 96 -9.59 7.84 21.92
N ALA A 97 -9.01 8.94 22.42
CA ALA A 97 -8.41 9.96 21.56
C ALA A 97 -7.22 9.42 20.74
N VAL A 98 -6.37 8.58 21.34
CA VAL A 98 -5.26 7.91 20.64
C VAL A 98 -5.78 7.01 19.52
N GLU A 99 -6.80 6.18 19.83
CA GLU A 99 -7.36 5.23 18.88
C GLU A 99 -8.03 5.94 17.71
N PHE A 100 -8.87 6.95 17.96
CA PHE A 100 -9.49 7.74 16.90
C PHE A 100 -8.46 8.43 16.01
N LEU A 101 -7.39 8.98 16.58
CA LEU A 101 -6.31 9.58 15.80
C LEU A 101 -5.60 8.55 14.92
N ALA A 102 -5.25 7.38 15.48
CA ALA A 102 -4.58 6.31 14.78
C ALA A 102 -5.38 5.81 13.57
N GLN A 103 -6.69 5.59 13.76
CA GLN A 103 -7.59 5.13 12.69
C GLN A 103 -7.74 6.18 11.57
N ARG A 104 -7.80 7.47 11.93
CA ARG A 104 -7.86 8.54 10.92
C ARG A 104 -6.57 8.65 10.11
N ILE A 105 -5.41 8.56 10.77
CA ILE A 105 -4.11 8.59 10.08
C ILE A 105 -3.96 7.36 9.18
N GLU A 106 -4.38 6.18 9.63
CA GLU A 106 -4.37 4.97 8.82
C GLU A 106 -5.23 5.12 7.56
N ARG A 107 -6.45 5.62 7.72
CA ARG A 107 -7.37 5.88 6.60
C ARG A 107 -6.77 6.87 5.61
N ASP A 108 -6.35 8.05 6.10
CA ASP A 108 -5.88 9.13 5.25
C ASP A 108 -4.58 8.76 4.51
N SER A 109 -3.67 8.04 5.19
CA SER A 109 -2.43 7.55 4.56
C SER A 109 -2.70 6.50 3.49
N ARG A 110 -3.69 5.62 3.71
CA ARG A 110 -4.10 4.62 2.72
C ARG A 110 -4.76 5.29 1.52
N GLU A 111 -5.61 6.27 1.74
CA GLU A 111 -6.27 7.06 0.71
C GLU A 111 -5.24 7.82 -0.14
N GLU A 112 -4.28 8.53 0.48
CA GLU A 112 -3.21 9.24 -0.23
C GLU A 112 -2.36 8.28 -1.07
N LEU A 113 -1.99 7.12 -0.52
CA LEU A 113 -1.26 6.09 -1.26
C LEU A 113 -2.07 5.56 -2.45
N TYR A 114 -3.36 5.28 -2.26
CA TYR A 114 -4.23 4.76 -3.32
C TYR A 114 -4.41 5.77 -4.45
N VAL A 115 -4.70 7.03 -4.12
CA VAL A 115 -4.79 8.12 -5.10
C VAL A 115 -3.47 8.29 -5.86
N SER A 116 -2.35 8.22 -5.14
CA SER A 116 -1.03 8.28 -5.77
C SER A 116 -0.80 7.12 -6.73
N LEU A 117 -1.22 5.91 -6.40
CA LEU A 117 -1.09 4.73 -7.28
C LEU A 117 -1.96 4.86 -8.54
N LEU A 118 -3.19 5.37 -8.42
CA LEU A 118 -4.07 5.62 -9.58
C LEU A 118 -3.46 6.67 -10.53
N GLY A 119 -2.71 7.63 -10.00
CA GLY A 119 -2.04 8.65 -10.78
C GLY A 119 -0.69 8.24 -11.38
N LYS A 120 -0.21 6.99 -11.15
CA LYS A 120 1.05 6.50 -11.72
C LYS A 120 0.85 5.91 -13.12
N SER A 121 1.86 6.09 -13.99
CA SER A 121 1.87 5.53 -15.34
C SER A 121 2.03 4.01 -15.36
N GLN A 122 1.68 3.40 -16.48
CA GLN A 122 1.88 1.96 -16.70
C GLN A 122 3.36 1.55 -16.59
N THR A 123 4.30 2.43 -16.96
CA THR A 123 5.73 2.21 -16.77
C THR A 123 6.08 1.99 -15.30
N PHE A 124 5.51 2.80 -14.41
CA PHE A 124 5.68 2.62 -12.96
C PHE A 124 5.13 1.27 -12.50
N HIS A 125 3.90 0.94 -12.87
CA HIS A 125 3.26 -0.32 -12.48
C HIS A 125 3.98 -1.54 -13.04
N GLY A 126 4.50 -1.48 -14.26
CA GLY A 126 5.27 -2.54 -14.88
C GLY A 126 6.62 -2.82 -14.21
N ARG A 127 7.20 -1.84 -13.49
CA ARG A 127 8.45 -2.00 -12.74
C ARG A 127 8.23 -2.46 -11.29
N GLN A 128 7.01 -2.36 -10.77
CA GLN A 128 6.68 -2.72 -9.38
C GLN A 128 6.05 -4.11 -9.29
N ARG A 129 6.38 -4.84 -8.24
CA ARG A 129 5.67 -6.09 -7.92
C ARG A 129 4.37 -5.75 -7.19
N VAL A 130 3.25 -6.32 -7.63
CA VAL A 130 1.94 -6.11 -7.00
C VAL A 130 1.98 -6.45 -5.51
N GLY A 131 2.68 -7.53 -5.13
CA GLY A 131 2.84 -7.92 -3.73
C GLY A 131 3.54 -6.86 -2.86
N ASP A 132 4.53 -6.13 -3.41
CA ASP A 132 5.22 -5.05 -2.69
C ASP A 132 4.29 -3.85 -2.48
N ILE A 133 3.49 -3.49 -3.49
CA ILE A 133 2.48 -2.43 -3.40
C ILE A 133 1.45 -2.81 -2.33
N MET A 134 0.95 -4.04 -2.36
CA MET A 134 -0.02 -4.54 -1.38
C MET A 134 0.55 -4.56 0.04
N ALA A 135 1.81 -4.99 0.22
CA ALA A 135 2.47 -4.95 1.53
C ALA A 135 2.56 -3.51 2.07
N ARG A 136 2.81 -2.51 1.22
CA ARG A 136 2.83 -1.10 1.62
C ARG A 136 1.44 -0.58 1.97
N ALA A 137 0.41 -0.91 1.19
CA ALA A 137 -0.97 -0.50 1.42
C ALA A 137 -1.62 -1.15 2.67
N THR A 138 -1.12 -2.32 3.10
CA THR A 138 -1.62 -3.06 4.24
C THR A 138 -0.69 -2.95 5.46
N ASN A 139 0.50 -3.54 5.39
CA ASN A 139 1.39 -3.69 6.55
C ASN A 139 2.07 -2.37 6.94
N ASP A 140 2.54 -1.57 5.98
CA ASP A 140 3.24 -0.33 6.29
C ASP A 140 2.28 0.73 6.80
N VAL A 141 1.09 0.84 6.22
CA VAL A 141 0.02 1.73 6.71
C VAL A 141 -0.43 1.30 8.12
N ARG A 142 -0.55 -0.01 8.37
CA ARG A 142 -0.85 -0.54 9.71
C ARG A 142 0.27 -0.27 10.72
N SER A 143 1.51 -0.25 10.29
CA SER A 143 2.65 0.13 11.15
C SER A 143 2.58 1.59 11.59
N LEU A 144 2.01 2.49 10.78
CA LEU A 144 1.69 3.86 11.19
C LEU A 144 0.61 3.87 12.29
N ASN A 145 -0.45 3.09 12.13
CA ASN A 145 -1.47 2.97 13.18
C ASN A 145 -0.85 2.54 14.50
N TYR A 146 -0.03 1.48 14.52
CA TYR A 146 0.65 1.00 15.73
C TYR A 146 1.61 2.01 16.34
N MET A 147 2.23 2.87 15.55
CA MET A 147 3.07 3.95 16.07
C MET A 147 2.24 4.97 16.88
N PHE A 148 0.97 5.18 16.54
CA PHE A 148 0.05 6.05 17.27
C PHE A 148 -0.68 5.29 18.36
N SER A 149 -1.32 4.18 18.08
CA SER A 149 -2.03 3.32 19.01
C SER A 149 -1.42 1.90 19.01
N PRO A 150 -0.65 1.50 20.05
CA PRO A 150 -0.46 2.19 21.34
C PRO A 150 0.72 3.18 21.42
N GLY A 151 1.58 3.31 20.38
CA GLY A 151 2.90 3.96 20.47
C GLY A 151 2.88 5.38 21.06
N LEU A 152 2.09 6.31 20.52
CA LEU A 152 1.98 7.69 21.01
C LEU A 152 1.44 7.70 22.46
N GLY A 153 0.49 6.84 22.78
CA GLY A 153 -0.04 6.68 24.12
C GLY A 153 1.08 6.31 25.11
N LEU A 154 1.91 5.33 24.75
CA LEU A 154 3.03 4.87 25.61
C LEU A 154 4.13 5.93 25.74
N ILE A 155 4.39 6.72 24.69
CA ILE A 155 5.35 7.84 24.76
C ILE A 155 4.84 8.90 25.74
N THR A 156 3.60 9.33 25.60
CA THR A 156 3.00 10.35 26.46
C THR A 156 2.89 9.86 27.89
N ASP A 157 2.51 8.59 28.12
CA ASP A 157 2.47 7.99 29.45
C ASP A 157 3.85 7.89 30.08
N SER A 158 4.87 7.49 29.33
CA SER A 158 6.23 7.40 29.85
C SER A 158 6.78 8.78 30.18
N ALA A 159 6.59 9.77 29.32
CA ALA A 159 7.07 11.13 29.57
C ALA A 159 6.38 11.76 30.77
N THR A 160 5.05 11.69 30.86
CA THR A 160 4.28 12.26 31.96
C THR A 160 4.41 11.43 33.25
N GLY A 161 4.56 10.10 33.11
CA GLY A 161 4.82 9.17 34.23
C GLY A 161 6.23 9.28 34.83
N ILE A 162 7.17 9.93 34.14
CA ILE A 162 8.45 10.39 34.73
C ILE A 162 8.29 11.78 35.34
N LEU A 163 7.67 12.71 34.60
CA LEU A 163 7.56 14.11 35.01
C LEU A 163 6.78 14.29 36.31
N MET A 164 5.59 13.66 36.43
CA MET A 164 4.71 13.89 37.59
C MET A 164 5.28 13.37 38.90
N PRO A 165 5.82 12.14 39.01
CA PRO A 165 6.51 11.69 40.24
C PRO A 165 7.68 12.59 40.62
N ILE A 166 8.52 13.02 39.68
CA ILE A 166 9.67 13.90 39.95
C ILE A 166 9.21 15.24 40.53
N LEU A 167 8.17 15.87 39.97
CA LEU A 167 7.60 17.12 40.49
C LEU A 167 7.05 16.94 41.92
N LEU A 168 6.38 15.84 42.23
CA LEU A 168 5.84 15.57 43.55
C LEU A 168 6.93 15.19 44.55
N ILE A 169 7.98 14.47 44.15
CA ILE A 169 9.15 14.20 44.99
C ILE A 169 9.86 15.53 45.35
N ALA A 170 10.03 16.42 44.38
CA ALA A 170 10.60 17.75 44.61
C ALA A 170 9.80 18.57 45.62
N ARG A 171 8.47 18.42 45.64
CA ARG A 171 7.58 19.07 46.61
C ARG A 171 7.66 18.47 48.02
N ILE A 172 7.93 17.16 48.13
CA ILE A 172 8.12 16.51 49.43
C ILE A 172 9.45 17.00 50.05
N SER A 173 10.54 16.81 49.33
CA SER A 173 11.87 17.31 49.71
C SER A 173 12.80 17.33 48.47
N PRO A 174 13.44 18.47 48.15
CA PRO A 174 14.41 18.54 47.05
C PRO A 174 15.59 17.57 47.20
N SER A 175 16.00 17.26 48.43
CA SER A 175 17.09 16.31 48.69
C SER A 175 16.78 14.90 48.20
N LEU A 176 15.50 14.50 48.17
CA LEU A 176 15.08 13.19 47.65
C LEU A 176 15.25 13.04 46.11
N LEU A 177 15.48 14.12 45.38
CA LEU A 177 15.69 14.08 43.92
C LEU A 177 17.02 13.43 43.51
N LEU A 178 18.00 13.31 44.42
CA LEU A 178 19.33 12.78 44.10
C LEU A 178 19.25 11.39 43.42
N VAL A 179 18.56 10.45 44.05
CA VAL A 179 18.48 9.06 43.54
C VAL A 179 17.66 8.95 42.25
N PRO A 180 16.44 9.52 42.13
CA PRO A 180 15.70 9.51 40.87
C PRO A 180 16.45 10.19 39.72
N SER A 181 17.14 11.31 39.94
CA SER A 181 17.92 12.00 38.91
C SER A 181 19.10 11.14 38.43
N LEU A 182 19.84 10.54 39.34
CA LEU A 182 20.94 9.63 39.00
C LEU A 182 20.41 8.41 38.25
N PHE A 183 19.26 7.85 38.68
CA PHE A 183 18.58 6.76 37.98
C PHE A 183 18.23 7.12 36.55
N LEU A 184 17.64 8.29 36.29
CA LEU A 184 17.26 8.71 34.92
C LEU A 184 18.47 8.85 34.01
N VAL A 185 19.59 9.36 34.50
CA VAL A 185 20.84 9.43 33.72
C VAL A 185 21.35 8.03 33.38
N LEU A 186 21.41 7.13 34.36
CA LEU A 186 21.85 5.75 34.16
C LEU A 186 20.89 4.97 33.25
N LEU A 187 19.59 5.22 33.37
CA LEU A 187 18.57 4.66 32.48
C LEU A 187 18.83 5.07 31.02
N GLY A 188 19.09 6.35 30.77
CA GLY A 188 19.42 6.84 29.41
C GLY A 188 20.65 6.14 28.84
N ILE A 189 21.72 6.02 29.61
CA ILE A 189 22.96 5.35 29.19
C ILE A 189 22.70 3.86 28.88
N THR A 190 21.99 3.16 29.76
CA THR A 190 21.74 1.71 29.61
C THR A 190 20.79 1.42 28.45
N ILE A 191 19.78 2.25 28.19
CA ILE A 191 18.89 2.13 27.01
C ILE A 191 19.68 2.37 25.72
N PHE A 192 20.56 3.37 25.70
CA PHE A 192 21.40 3.65 24.53
C PHE A 192 22.34 2.47 24.23
N ASP A 193 23.05 1.92 25.22
CA ASP A 193 23.90 0.73 25.04
C ASP A 193 23.12 -0.50 24.59
N TYR A 194 21.94 -0.73 25.19
CA TYR A 194 21.05 -1.82 24.80
C TYR A 194 20.63 -1.74 23.33
N ASN A 195 20.15 -0.58 22.89
CA ASN A 195 19.72 -0.38 21.50
C ASN A 195 20.88 -0.52 20.51
N ARG A 196 22.08 -0.04 20.89
CA ARG A 196 23.29 -0.19 20.06
C ARG A 196 23.68 -1.66 19.86
N ARG A 197 23.49 -2.51 20.86
CA ARG A 197 23.78 -3.96 20.76
C ARG A 197 22.66 -4.74 20.08
N LEU A 198 21.41 -4.37 20.32
CA LEU A 198 20.25 -5.08 19.78
C LEU A 198 20.06 -4.83 18.29
N GLY A 199 20.30 -3.62 17.82
CA GLY A 199 20.03 -3.21 16.42
C GLY A 199 20.64 -4.16 15.39
N PRO A 200 21.97 -4.38 15.35
CA PRO A 200 22.61 -5.26 14.36
C PRO A 200 22.13 -6.72 14.43
N VAL A 201 21.85 -7.22 15.63
CA VAL A 201 21.37 -8.61 15.83
C VAL A 201 19.93 -8.76 15.31
N SER A 202 19.07 -7.77 15.58
CA SER A 202 17.69 -7.77 15.07
C SER A 202 17.63 -7.62 13.56
N GLU A 203 18.55 -6.87 12.95
CA GLU A 203 18.67 -6.76 11.49
C GLU A 203 19.12 -8.08 10.87
N GLY A 204 20.16 -8.72 11.44
CA GLY A 204 20.62 -10.05 11.03
C GLY A 204 19.52 -11.10 11.17
N LEU A 205 18.74 -11.07 12.25
CA LEU A 205 17.59 -11.97 12.45
C LEU A 205 16.54 -11.81 11.33
N ARG A 206 16.16 -10.56 11.00
CA ARG A 206 15.20 -10.29 9.91
C ARG A 206 15.73 -10.74 8.55
N GLY A 207 17.00 -10.45 8.25
CA GLY A 207 17.64 -10.89 7.01
C GLY A 207 17.65 -12.41 6.87
N GLN A 208 18.01 -13.12 7.95
CA GLN A 208 18.06 -14.58 7.93
C GLN A 208 16.66 -15.22 7.88
N PHE A 209 15.66 -14.61 8.52
CA PHE A 209 14.26 -15.01 8.40
C PHE A 209 13.75 -14.86 6.97
N GLY A 210 14.07 -13.75 6.30
CA GLY A 210 13.73 -13.54 4.89
C GLY A 210 14.37 -14.57 3.98
N LYS A 211 15.65 -14.90 4.20
CA LYS A 211 16.38 -15.94 3.44
C LYS A 211 15.76 -17.34 3.62
N MET A 212 15.43 -17.69 4.85
CA MET A 212 14.79 -18.98 5.17
C MET A 212 13.42 -19.11 4.48
N ASN A 213 12.59 -18.04 4.55
CA ASN A 213 11.27 -18.03 3.92
C ASN A 213 11.35 -18.06 2.39
N ALA A 214 12.26 -17.31 1.78
CA ALA A 214 12.47 -17.37 0.33
C ALA A 214 12.90 -18.77 -0.14
N GLY A 215 13.78 -19.45 0.61
CA GLY A 215 14.16 -20.84 0.32
C GLY A 215 13.00 -21.83 0.48
N LEU A 216 12.11 -21.60 1.46
CA LEU A 216 10.91 -22.42 1.65
C LEU A 216 9.89 -22.19 0.52
N GLU A 217 9.64 -20.95 0.15
CA GLU A 217 8.76 -20.57 -0.97
C GLU A 217 9.23 -21.18 -2.28
N GLU A 218 10.54 -21.08 -2.58
CA GLU A 218 11.17 -21.69 -3.77
C GLU A 218 10.96 -23.22 -3.80
N ALA A 219 11.17 -23.88 -2.65
CA ALA A 219 11.02 -25.34 -2.55
C ALA A 219 9.55 -25.79 -2.72
N ILE A 220 8.58 -25.02 -2.19
CA ILE A 220 7.14 -25.32 -2.32
C ILE A 220 6.67 -25.03 -3.75
N ALA A 221 7.04 -23.89 -4.33
CA ALA A 221 6.68 -23.51 -5.69
C ALA A 221 7.27 -24.51 -6.72
N GLY A 222 8.49 -25.01 -6.46
CA GLY A 222 9.17 -26.00 -7.29
C GLY A 222 8.99 -27.44 -6.84
N ILE A 223 7.97 -27.79 -6.04
CA ILE A 223 7.85 -29.11 -5.40
C ILE A 223 7.82 -30.26 -6.41
N GLU A 224 7.20 -30.08 -7.56
CA GLU A 224 7.18 -31.09 -8.63
C GLU A 224 8.58 -31.38 -9.13
N VAL A 225 9.41 -30.35 -9.32
CA VAL A 225 10.81 -30.51 -9.75
C VAL A 225 11.63 -31.22 -8.67
N VAL A 226 11.44 -30.85 -7.40
CA VAL A 226 12.10 -31.53 -6.26
C VAL A 226 11.74 -32.99 -6.22
N LYS A 227 10.45 -33.35 -6.37
CA LYS A 227 9.95 -34.73 -6.37
C LYS A 227 10.45 -35.51 -7.58
N ALA A 228 10.36 -34.95 -8.78
CA ALA A 228 10.79 -35.58 -10.01
C ALA A 228 12.29 -35.93 -10.02
N ASN A 229 13.11 -35.13 -9.30
CA ASN A 229 14.56 -35.34 -9.23
C ASN A 229 15.04 -35.99 -7.91
N VAL A 230 14.12 -36.39 -7.02
CA VAL A 230 14.45 -37.05 -5.71
C VAL A 230 15.40 -36.16 -4.89
N GLN A 231 15.17 -34.81 -4.85
CA GLN A 231 16.06 -33.87 -4.18
C GLN A 231 15.54 -33.39 -2.81
N GLU A 232 14.64 -34.14 -2.16
CA GLU A 232 14.08 -33.81 -0.84
C GLU A 232 15.19 -33.68 0.22
N ASN A 233 16.18 -34.58 0.21
CA ASN A 233 17.29 -34.51 1.17
C ASN A 233 18.17 -33.28 0.99
N TYR A 234 18.36 -32.81 -0.24
CA TYR A 234 19.10 -31.57 -0.52
C TYR A 234 18.33 -30.37 0.01
N GLN A 235 17.04 -30.26 -0.32
CA GLN A 235 16.19 -29.15 0.15
C GLN A 235 16.05 -29.15 1.69
N TRP A 236 15.93 -30.33 2.30
CA TRP A 236 15.91 -30.47 3.76
C TRP A 236 17.19 -29.93 4.41
N LYS A 237 18.37 -30.31 3.90
CA LYS A 237 19.66 -29.82 4.42
C LYS A 237 19.80 -28.31 4.25
N LYS A 238 19.39 -27.76 3.11
CA LYS A 238 19.38 -26.32 2.85
C LYS A 238 18.50 -25.59 3.89
N PHE A 239 17.27 -26.06 4.07
CA PHE A 239 16.33 -25.49 5.05
C PHE A 239 16.85 -25.57 6.49
N VAL A 240 17.38 -26.73 6.93
CA VAL A 240 17.94 -26.88 8.28
C VAL A 240 19.13 -25.95 8.49
N GLY A 241 19.95 -25.72 7.48
CA GLY A 241 21.06 -24.76 7.54
C GLY A 241 20.57 -23.32 7.77
N ASP A 242 19.60 -22.86 6.99
CA ASP A 242 19.01 -21.52 7.12
C ASP A 242 18.23 -21.37 8.45
N ALA A 243 17.49 -22.39 8.88
CA ALA A 243 16.78 -22.40 10.16
C ALA A 243 17.76 -22.38 11.37
N SER A 244 18.90 -23.07 11.26
CA SER A 244 19.93 -23.04 12.30
C SER A 244 20.55 -21.64 12.42
N ALA A 245 20.86 -21.00 11.31
CA ALA A 245 21.36 -19.63 11.31
C ALA A 245 20.33 -18.63 11.89
N PHE A 246 19.05 -18.79 11.56
CA PHE A 246 17.97 -18.01 12.17
C PHE A 246 17.90 -18.22 13.67
N ARG A 247 17.93 -19.48 14.13
CA ARG A 247 17.98 -19.83 15.58
C ARG A 247 19.14 -19.13 16.29
N ASP A 248 20.33 -19.10 15.70
CA ASP A 248 21.52 -18.54 16.32
C ASP A 248 21.39 -17.02 16.53
N PHE A 249 20.81 -16.28 15.57
CA PHE A 249 20.45 -14.88 15.74
C PHE A 249 19.36 -14.70 16.80
N TYR A 250 18.33 -15.57 16.79
CA TYR A 250 17.26 -15.52 17.79
C TYR A 250 17.77 -15.72 19.21
N VAL A 251 18.67 -16.69 19.41
CA VAL A 251 19.32 -16.93 20.72
C VAL A 251 20.18 -15.74 21.14
N ARG A 252 20.98 -15.16 20.22
CA ARG A 252 21.76 -13.94 20.50
C ARG A 252 20.87 -12.78 20.91
N GLN A 253 19.76 -12.57 20.23
CA GLN A 253 18.76 -11.56 20.60
C GLN A 253 18.20 -11.83 22.00
N GLY A 254 17.82 -13.09 22.29
CA GLY A 254 17.32 -13.50 23.61
C GLY A 254 18.33 -13.27 24.73
N ILE A 255 19.62 -13.52 24.51
CA ILE A 255 20.68 -13.25 25.49
C ILE A 255 20.81 -11.75 25.79
N ILE A 256 20.74 -10.89 24.74
CA ILE A 256 20.76 -9.42 24.92
C ILE A 256 19.53 -8.97 25.72
N GLN A 257 18.35 -9.50 25.39
CA GLN A 257 17.10 -9.18 26.09
C GLN A 257 17.11 -9.65 27.54
N ALA A 258 17.63 -10.87 27.80
CA ALA A 258 17.75 -11.39 29.18
C ALA A 258 18.68 -10.56 30.07
N ARG A 259 19.67 -9.91 29.46
CA ARG A 259 20.61 -9.01 30.16
C ARG A 259 20.12 -7.55 30.12
N TYR A 260 18.80 -7.33 30.25
CA TYR A 260 18.23 -5.98 30.21
C TYR A 260 18.62 -5.19 31.47
N LEU A 261 19.76 -4.50 31.40
CA LEU A 261 20.34 -3.71 32.49
C LEU A 261 19.43 -2.61 33.06
N PRO A 262 18.58 -1.90 32.28
CA PRO A 262 17.70 -0.88 32.84
C PRO A 262 16.83 -1.36 34.00
N LEU A 263 16.37 -2.61 33.99
CA LEU A 263 15.55 -3.17 35.06
C LEU A 263 16.39 -3.42 36.33
N LEU A 264 17.65 -3.86 36.17
CA LEU A 264 18.58 -4.00 37.29
C LEU A 264 18.93 -2.63 37.91
N VAL A 265 19.19 -1.63 37.06
CA VAL A 265 19.47 -0.25 37.49
C VAL A 265 18.27 0.32 38.27
N PHE A 266 17.04 0.03 37.84
CA PHE A 266 15.83 0.41 38.59
C PHE A 266 15.79 -0.26 39.97
N GLY A 267 16.06 -1.57 40.06
CA GLY A 267 16.09 -2.29 41.32
C GLY A 267 17.13 -1.71 42.31
N LEU A 268 18.32 -1.40 41.79
CA LEU A 268 19.38 -0.74 42.61
C LEU A 268 18.95 0.67 43.04
N ALA A 269 18.35 1.46 42.13
CA ALA A 269 17.85 2.78 42.44
C ALA A 269 16.72 2.75 43.47
N TRP A 270 15.85 1.73 43.42
CA TRP A 270 14.77 1.56 44.38
C TRP A 270 15.30 1.26 45.80
N GLY A 271 16.28 0.34 45.92
CA GLY A 271 16.95 0.05 47.19
C GLY A 271 17.76 1.24 47.73
N ALA A 272 18.55 1.91 46.86
CA ALA A 272 19.29 3.12 47.23
C ALA A 272 18.36 4.28 47.61
N GLY A 273 17.21 4.39 46.94
CA GLY A 273 16.18 5.37 47.29
C GLY A 273 15.61 5.17 48.68
N LEU A 274 15.31 3.93 49.06
CA LEU A 274 14.86 3.61 50.41
C LEU A 274 15.93 3.98 51.46
N LEU A 275 17.17 3.56 51.24
CA LEU A 275 18.27 3.88 52.15
C LEU A 275 18.44 5.41 52.29
N HIS A 276 18.44 6.13 51.18
CA HIS A 276 18.57 7.59 51.17
C HIS A 276 17.41 8.28 51.92
N ALA A 277 16.17 7.85 51.68
CA ALA A 277 14.99 8.38 52.34
C ALA A 277 15.02 8.11 53.87
N LEU A 278 15.47 6.92 54.29
CA LEU A 278 15.63 6.59 55.72
C LEU A 278 16.73 7.43 56.40
N LEU A 279 17.83 7.72 55.70
CA LEU A 279 18.87 8.62 56.21
C LEU A 279 18.35 10.05 56.41
N ILE A 280 17.55 10.57 55.48
CA ILE A 280 16.92 11.90 55.60
C ILE A 280 15.85 11.88 56.72
N TRP A 281 15.04 10.82 56.81
CA TRP A 281 14.06 10.67 57.88
C TRP A 281 14.71 10.70 59.27
N ARG A 282 15.86 10.05 59.44
CA ARG A 282 16.62 10.05 60.71
C ARG A 282 17.04 11.45 61.11
N THR A 283 17.23 12.39 60.19
CA THR A 283 17.54 13.79 60.55
C THR A 283 16.29 14.61 60.92
N GLY A 284 15.11 14.04 60.87
CA GLY A 284 13.84 14.73 61.12
C GLY A 284 13.36 15.65 59.99
N ALA A 285 14.02 15.64 58.83
CA ALA A 285 13.68 16.52 57.72
C ALA A 285 12.43 16.05 56.91
N ILE A 286 12.07 14.78 57.04
CA ILE A 286 10.86 14.19 56.42
C ILE A 286 10.16 13.25 57.39
N THR A 287 8.84 13.04 57.17
CA THR A 287 8.02 12.09 57.96
C THR A 287 8.13 10.66 57.44
N LEU A 288 7.66 9.67 58.20
CA LEU A 288 7.60 8.28 57.78
C LEU A 288 6.62 8.12 56.58
N GLY A 289 5.47 8.80 56.60
CA GLY A 289 4.53 8.81 55.49
C GLY A 289 5.13 9.43 54.23
N GLN A 290 6.00 10.42 54.35
CA GLN A 290 6.74 10.97 53.20
C GLN A 290 7.75 9.97 52.63
N VAL A 291 8.38 9.10 53.47
CA VAL A 291 9.20 7.98 52.97
C VAL A 291 8.35 7.01 52.16
N VAL A 292 7.16 6.65 52.66
CA VAL A 292 6.22 5.75 51.95
C VAL A 292 5.77 6.38 50.63
N ALA A 293 5.38 7.65 50.65
CA ALA A 293 4.99 8.39 49.44
C ALA A 293 6.13 8.43 48.39
N PHE A 294 7.37 8.72 48.85
CA PHE A 294 8.54 8.73 47.99
C PHE A 294 8.79 7.37 47.32
N MET A 295 8.73 6.29 48.09
CA MET A 295 8.92 4.94 47.55
C MET A 295 7.82 4.56 46.53
N GLY A 296 6.57 4.94 46.79
CA GLY A 296 5.48 4.77 45.85
C GLY A 296 5.69 5.55 44.56
N LEU A 297 6.09 6.83 44.66
CA LEU A 297 6.41 7.68 43.53
C LEU A 297 7.61 7.15 42.72
N LEU A 298 8.67 6.70 43.38
CA LEU A 298 9.82 6.08 42.73
C LEU A 298 9.41 4.77 42.01
N GLY A 299 8.46 4.01 42.60
CA GLY A 299 7.90 2.79 42.02
C GLY A 299 7.19 3.02 40.68
N ILE A 300 6.57 4.19 40.44
CA ILE A 300 5.92 4.53 39.16
C ILE A 300 6.93 4.57 38.00
N LEU A 301 8.20 4.92 38.28
CA LEU A 301 9.25 4.95 37.24
C LEU A 301 9.59 3.57 36.66
N ARG A 302 9.09 2.48 37.27
CA ARG A 302 9.27 1.11 36.75
C ARG A 302 8.63 0.92 35.39
N PHE A 303 7.43 1.46 35.20
CA PHE A 303 6.68 1.28 33.92
C PHE A 303 7.41 1.90 32.72
N PRO A 304 7.81 3.19 32.73
CA PRO A 304 8.60 3.78 31.64
C PRO A 304 9.89 3.00 31.35
N THR A 305 10.54 2.47 32.39
CA THR A 305 11.77 1.66 32.26
C THR A 305 11.51 0.38 31.47
N PHE A 306 10.41 -0.31 31.76
CA PHE A 306 10.07 -1.58 31.14
C PHE A 306 9.59 -1.40 29.67
N ILE A 307 8.76 -0.38 29.41
CA ILE A 307 8.09 -0.22 28.14
C ILE A 307 8.94 0.49 27.06
N SER A 308 10.04 1.16 27.46
CA SER A 308 10.83 2.04 26.59
C SER A 308 11.31 1.38 25.30
N VAL A 309 11.78 0.12 25.35
CA VAL A 309 12.27 -0.62 24.18
C VAL A 309 11.13 -0.95 23.22
N PHE A 310 9.99 -1.38 23.75
CA PHE A 310 8.82 -1.69 22.93
C PHE A 310 8.31 -0.45 22.20
N THR A 311 8.20 0.67 22.92
CA THR A 311 7.78 1.95 22.35
C THR A 311 8.73 2.43 21.25
N PHE A 312 10.04 2.33 21.47
CA PHE A 312 11.04 2.69 20.47
C PHE A 312 10.88 1.86 19.17
N ASN A 313 10.65 0.55 19.31
CA ASN A 313 10.42 -0.33 18.16
C ASN A 313 9.17 0.07 17.36
N LEU A 314 8.07 0.42 18.04
CA LEU A 314 6.84 0.88 17.36
C LEU A 314 7.08 2.15 16.55
N VAL A 315 7.82 3.11 17.12
CA VAL A 315 8.17 4.36 16.41
C VAL A 315 9.05 4.06 15.20
N GLN A 316 10.07 3.22 15.35
CA GLN A 316 10.93 2.85 14.23
C GLN A 316 10.17 2.16 13.09
N LEU A 317 9.26 1.22 13.43
CA LEU A 317 8.43 0.54 12.44
C LEU A 317 7.51 1.53 11.69
N GLY A 318 6.87 2.44 12.41
CA GLY A 318 6.02 3.47 11.80
C GLY A 318 6.80 4.40 10.88
N VAL A 319 7.95 4.91 11.32
CA VAL A 319 8.82 5.78 10.50
C VAL A 319 9.37 5.05 9.27
N ALA A 320 9.74 3.77 9.41
CA ALA A 320 10.19 2.95 8.29
C ALA A 320 9.06 2.69 7.29
N GLY A 321 7.83 2.38 7.77
CA GLY A 321 6.63 2.25 6.94
C GLY A 321 6.32 3.54 6.18
N ALA A 322 6.32 4.68 6.87
CA ALA A 322 6.13 5.99 6.25
C ALA A 322 7.15 6.28 5.14
N ARG A 323 8.42 5.90 5.34
CA ARG A 323 9.46 6.07 4.32
C ARG A 323 9.14 5.27 3.07
N ARG A 324 8.76 3.99 3.19
CA ARG A 324 8.43 3.14 2.03
C ARG A 324 7.16 3.58 1.31
N ILE A 325 6.17 4.10 2.04
CA ILE A 325 4.97 4.70 1.45
C ILE A 325 5.34 5.95 0.66
N LEU A 326 6.14 6.85 1.24
CA LEU A 326 6.60 8.07 0.59
C LEU A 326 7.48 7.82 -0.64
N GLU A 327 8.24 6.73 -0.68
CA GLU A 327 8.97 6.31 -1.87
C GLU A 327 8.03 6.12 -3.07
N ILE A 328 6.86 5.47 -2.88
CA ILE A 328 5.84 5.35 -3.93
C ILE A 328 5.25 6.72 -4.26
N ILE A 329 4.79 7.46 -3.24
CA ILE A 329 4.09 8.72 -3.44
C ILE A 329 4.97 9.73 -4.19
N ASN A 330 6.25 9.84 -3.82
CA ASN A 330 7.21 10.79 -4.38
C ASN A 330 7.87 10.32 -5.68
N THR A 331 7.71 9.06 -6.09
CA THR A 331 8.22 8.61 -7.40
C THR A 331 7.50 9.37 -8.50
N GLU A 332 8.24 10.07 -9.34
CA GLU A 332 7.69 10.78 -10.50
C GLU A 332 7.23 9.79 -11.57
N THR A 333 6.21 10.18 -12.31
CA THR A 333 5.71 9.45 -13.49
C THR A 333 6.01 10.26 -14.75
N GLU A 334 6.11 9.56 -15.87
CA GLU A 334 6.46 10.16 -17.17
C GLU A 334 5.30 10.93 -17.79
N LEU A 335 4.07 10.44 -17.55
CA LEU A 335 2.84 10.97 -18.11
C LEU A 335 2.12 11.89 -17.12
N ASP A 336 1.38 12.85 -17.65
CA ASP A 336 0.45 13.72 -16.94
C ASP A 336 -0.95 13.65 -17.56
N GLU A 337 -1.97 14.09 -16.80
CA GLU A 337 -3.35 14.15 -17.26
C GLU A 337 -3.54 15.07 -18.47
N ASN A 338 -2.66 16.06 -18.61
CA ASN A 338 -2.79 17.15 -19.59
C ASN A 338 -4.21 17.75 -19.64
N GLN A 339 -4.75 18.15 -18.47
CA GLN A 339 -6.13 18.68 -18.35
C GLN A 339 -6.40 19.88 -19.27
N ALA A 340 -5.38 20.67 -19.58
CA ALA A 340 -5.45 21.82 -20.50
C ALA A 340 -5.30 21.40 -21.97
N GLY A 341 -5.10 20.11 -22.25
CA GLY A 341 -4.94 19.56 -23.59
C GLY A 341 -6.23 19.60 -24.42
N VAL A 342 -6.10 19.19 -25.67
CA VAL A 342 -7.23 19.17 -26.61
C VAL A 342 -8.30 18.21 -26.11
N SER A 343 -9.56 18.69 -26.11
CA SER A 343 -10.74 17.92 -25.75
C SER A 343 -11.81 18.13 -26.81
N GLN A 344 -11.95 17.20 -27.72
CA GLN A 344 -12.91 17.22 -28.81
C GLN A 344 -13.29 15.81 -29.27
N PRO A 345 -14.41 15.63 -29.98
CA PRO A 345 -14.76 14.35 -30.59
C PRO A 345 -13.71 13.91 -31.61
N ILE A 346 -13.30 12.65 -31.54
CA ILE A 346 -12.37 12.00 -32.47
C ILE A 346 -13.13 11.52 -33.70
N ARG A 347 -12.56 11.74 -34.91
CA ARG A 347 -13.05 11.16 -36.16
C ARG A 347 -12.48 9.77 -36.40
N GLY A 348 -11.19 9.57 -36.03
CA GLY A 348 -10.54 8.28 -36.07
C GLY A 348 -9.35 8.16 -37.02
N ASP A 349 -8.84 9.25 -37.60
CA ASP A 349 -7.59 9.20 -38.37
C ASP A 349 -6.40 8.99 -37.41
N VAL A 350 -5.55 8.01 -37.70
CA VAL A 350 -4.34 7.71 -36.87
C VAL A 350 -3.11 7.70 -37.78
N THR A 351 -2.10 8.49 -37.43
CA THR A 351 -0.85 8.57 -38.18
C THR A 351 0.35 8.38 -37.26
N PHE A 352 1.27 7.51 -37.67
CA PHE A 352 2.60 7.33 -37.07
C PHE A 352 3.63 7.98 -37.96
N GLU A 353 4.46 8.86 -37.40
CA GLU A 353 5.52 9.57 -38.11
C GLU A 353 6.86 9.29 -37.44
N HIS A 354 7.69 8.46 -38.09
CA HIS A 354 9.05 8.10 -37.64
C HIS A 354 9.13 7.65 -36.18
N VAL A 355 8.15 6.83 -35.74
CA VAL A 355 8.01 6.45 -34.33
C VAL A 355 9.02 5.37 -33.94
N SER A 356 9.79 5.66 -32.90
CA SER A 356 10.60 4.66 -32.20
C SER A 356 10.25 4.63 -30.72
N PHE A 357 10.28 3.43 -30.13
CA PHE A 357 9.93 3.20 -28.74
C PHE A 357 10.62 1.98 -28.16
N GLY A 358 11.02 2.06 -26.88
CA GLY A 358 11.60 0.95 -26.13
C GLY A 358 11.17 0.89 -24.66
N TYR A 359 11.32 -0.29 -24.06
CA TYR A 359 11.17 -0.46 -22.60
C TYR A 359 12.53 -0.37 -21.93
N GLY A 360 12.84 0.77 -21.33
CA GLY A 360 14.19 1.07 -20.81
C GLY A 360 15.19 1.08 -21.95
N ASP A 361 16.29 0.33 -21.81
CA ASP A 361 17.36 0.30 -22.83
C ASP A 361 17.04 -0.60 -24.04
N LYS A 362 15.91 -1.31 -24.03
CA LYS A 362 15.56 -2.24 -25.10
C LYS A 362 14.61 -1.59 -26.10
N CYS A 363 15.13 -1.22 -27.27
CA CYS A 363 14.33 -0.74 -28.39
C CYS A 363 13.41 -1.85 -28.91
N ILE A 364 12.10 -1.54 -29.06
CA ILE A 364 11.04 -2.47 -29.50
C ILE A 364 10.47 -2.07 -30.86
N LEU A 365 10.26 -0.77 -31.10
CA LEU A 365 9.79 -0.23 -32.36
C LEU A 365 10.84 0.73 -32.92
N GLN A 366 11.08 0.64 -34.23
CA GLN A 366 12.13 1.41 -34.93
C GLN A 366 11.56 2.03 -36.20
N ASP A 367 11.53 3.37 -36.23
CA ASP A 367 11.17 4.18 -37.39
C ASP A 367 9.86 3.74 -38.08
N ILE A 368 8.80 3.57 -37.29
CA ILE A 368 7.48 3.18 -37.77
C ILE A 368 6.76 4.39 -38.36
N SER A 369 6.34 4.28 -39.65
CA SER A 369 5.55 5.31 -40.32
C SER A 369 4.42 4.68 -41.14
N PHE A 370 3.19 5.05 -40.81
CA PHE A 370 1.97 4.68 -41.57
C PHE A 370 0.82 5.62 -41.20
N SER A 371 -0.26 5.59 -41.96
CA SER A 371 -1.51 6.29 -41.64
C SER A 371 -2.67 5.32 -41.79
N ALA A 372 -3.66 5.41 -40.88
CA ALA A 372 -4.94 4.72 -40.97
C ALA A 372 -6.06 5.76 -41.02
N HIS A 373 -7.00 5.60 -41.93
CA HIS A 373 -8.11 6.53 -42.14
C HIS A 373 -9.30 6.20 -41.24
N ALA A 374 -10.11 7.20 -40.94
CA ALA A 374 -11.33 7.02 -40.16
C ALA A 374 -12.23 5.92 -40.78
N GLY A 375 -12.61 4.94 -39.96
CA GLY A 375 -13.43 3.78 -40.37
C GLY A 375 -12.65 2.64 -41.01
N GLU A 376 -11.32 2.78 -41.23
CA GLU A 376 -10.47 1.74 -41.81
C GLU A 376 -10.17 0.62 -40.80
N THR A 377 -10.20 -0.63 -41.25
CA THR A 377 -9.73 -1.77 -40.44
C THR A 377 -8.29 -2.15 -40.84
N VAL A 378 -7.37 -1.97 -39.92
CA VAL A 378 -5.94 -2.23 -40.13
C VAL A 378 -5.53 -3.47 -39.33
N ALA A 379 -5.14 -4.55 -40.00
CA ALA A 379 -4.59 -5.73 -39.36
C ALA A 379 -3.08 -5.58 -39.14
N ILE A 380 -2.62 -5.88 -37.93
CA ILE A 380 -1.20 -5.86 -37.53
C ILE A 380 -0.73 -7.31 -37.38
N VAL A 381 0.16 -7.75 -38.27
CA VAL A 381 0.64 -9.12 -38.33
C VAL A 381 2.16 -9.19 -38.14
N GLY A 382 2.67 -10.30 -37.62
CA GLY A 382 4.08 -10.52 -37.38
C GLY A 382 4.33 -11.58 -36.33
N LEU A 383 5.58 -12.04 -36.23
CA LEU A 383 5.96 -13.05 -35.23
C LEU A 383 5.78 -12.52 -33.79
N THR A 384 5.67 -13.44 -32.83
CA THR A 384 5.66 -13.08 -31.40
C THR A 384 6.89 -12.25 -31.06
N GLY A 385 6.71 -11.17 -30.29
CA GLY A 385 7.80 -10.26 -29.92
C GLY A 385 8.18 -9.25 -31.02
N SER A 386 7.43 -9.11 -32.12
CA SER A 386 7.70 -8.10 -33.18
C SER A 386 7.24 -6.68 -32.83
N GLY A 387 6.56 -6.45 -31.69
CA GLY A 387 6.14 -5.12 -31.23
C GLY A 387 4.68 -4.77 -31.51
N LYS A 388 3.82 -5.72 -31.96
CA LYS A 388 2.41 -5.47 -32.32
C LYS A 388 1.60 -4.80 -31.21
N THR A 389 1.53 -5.40 -30.02
CA THR A 389 0.80 -4.87 -28.87
C THR A 389 1.44 -3.56 -28.37
N THR A 390 2.77 -3.39 -28.49
CA THR A 390 3.44 -2.15 -28.13
C THR A 390 3.01 -1.00 -29.04
N LEU A 391 2.89 -1.26 -30.35
CA LEU A 391 2.45 -0.26 -31.31
C LEU A 391 1.04 0.27 -30.99
N THR A 392 0.10 -0.62 -30.67
CA THR A 392 -1.26 -0.19 -30.33
C THR A 392 -1.37 0.56 -29.01
N ARG A 393 -0.50 0.25 -28.03
CA ARG A 393 -0.43 0.96 -26.75
C ARG A 393 0.06 2.41 -26.85
N LEU A 394 0.67 2.80 -27.96
CA LEU A 394 1.05 4.19 -28.24
C LEU A 394 -0.14 5.02 -28.72
N ILE A 395 -1.18 4.41 -29.34
CA ILE A 395 -2.35 5.11 -29.87
C ILE A 395 -3.15 5.76 -28.74
N ASN A 396 -3.40 5.01 -27.66
CA ASN A 396 -4.14 5.49 -26.47
C ASN A 396 -3.21 6.08 -25.39
N ARG A 397 -1.96 6.41 -25.78
CA ARG A 397 -0.95 7.03 -24.92
C ARG A 397 -0.78 6.31 -23.58
N ILE A 398 -0.69 4.97 -23.59
CA ILE A 398 -0.25 4.19 -22.40
C ILE A 398 1.24 4.43 -22.13
N PHE A 399 1.98 4.71 -23.21
CA PHE A 399 3.37 5.14 -23.19
C PHE A 399 3.57 6.30 -24.15
N ASP A 400 4.51 7.20 -23.86
CA ASP A 400 4.97 8.20 -24.82
C ASP A 400 6.10 7.61 -25.68
N VAL A 401 6.23 8.07 -26.91
CA VAL A 401 7.26 7.63 -27.86
C VAL A 401 8.63 8.21 -27.49
N ASP A 402 9.72 7.46 -27.74
CA ASP A 402 11.09 7.95 -27.55
C ASP A 402 11.47 8.96 -28.65
N SER A 403 11.03 8.73 -29.88
CA SER A 403 11.19 9.65 -31.01
C SER A 403 10.05 9.54 -32.01
N GLY A 404 9.83 10.56 -32.80
CA GLY A 404 8.69 10.64 -33.73
C GLY A 404 7.42 11.14 -33.08
N ARG A 405 6.28 10.91 -33.74
CA ARG A 405 4.97 11.36 -33.29
C ARG A 405 3.87 10.35 -33.63
N VAL A 406 2.89 10.20 -32.73
CA VAL A 406 1.62 9.52 -33.00
C VAL A 406 0.55 10.60 -33.03
N LEU A 407 -0.17 10.69 -34.13
CA LEU A 407 -1.21 11.69 -34.33
C LEU A 407 -2.57 11.02 -34.38
N VAL A 408 -3.55 11.59 -33.68
CA VAL A 408 -4.96 11.27 -33.79
C VAL A 408 -5.66 12.50 -34.33
N ASP A 409 -6.34 12.36 -35.47
CA ASP A 409 -6.96 13.45 -36.26
C ASP A 409 -5.97 14.61 -36.54
N GLY A 410 -4.70 14.30 -36.78
CA GLY A 410 -3.64 15.28 -37.06
C GLY A 410 -3.05 15.96 -35.84
N ILE A 411 -3.51 15.63 -34.61
CA ILE A 411 -3.03 16.19 -33.35
C ILE A 411 -2.19 15.14 -32.64
N ASP A 412 -1.01 15.53 -32.11
CA ASP A 412 -0.15 14.64 -31.36
C ASP A 412 -0.87 14.12 -30.10
N VAL A 413 -0.79 12.82 -29.82
CA VAL A 413 -1.43 12.22 -28.63
C VAL A 413 -0.96 12.86 -27.32
N ARG A 414 0.23 13.49 -27.31
CA ARG A 414 0.76 14.21 -26.16
C ARG A 414 0.06 15.55 -25.90
N ASP A 415 -0.59 16.12 -26.91
CA ASP A 415 -1.31 17.40 -26.83
C ASP A 415 -2.79 17.21 -26.43
N TRP A 416 -3.29 15.99 -26.44
CA TRP A 416 -4.64 15.66 -25.98
C TRP A 416 -4.74 15.62 -24.46
N SER A 417 -5.92 15.99 -23.91
CA SER A 417 -6.31 15.56 -22.58
C SER A 417 -6.42 14.03 -22.55
N LEU A 418 -5.80 13.37 -21.55
CA LEU A 418 -5.85 11.90 -21.46
C LEU A 418 -7.28 11.37 -21.34
N GLU A 419 -8.13 12.06 -20.61
CA GLU A 419 -9.54 11.70 -20.46
C GLU A 419 -10.26 11.74 -21.80
N SER A 420 -10.12 12.84 -22.56
CA SER A 420 -10.76 13.00 -23.86
C SER A 420 -10.23 12.01 -24.91
N LEU A 421 -8.93 11.71 -24.89
CA LEU A 421 -8.34 10.73 -25.80
C LEU A 421 -8.82 9.30 -25.46
N ARG A 422 -8.67 8.88 -24.20
CA ARG A 422 -8.91 7.50 -23.78
C ARG A 422 -10.39 7.12 -23.72
N SER A 423 -11.29 8.06 -23.43
CA SER A 423 -12.74 7.79 -23.42
C SER A 423 -13.31 7.43 -24.79
N GLN A 424 -12.62 7.79 -25.88
CA GLN A 424 -13.05 7.53 -27.26
C GLN A 424 -12.27 6.39 -27.94
N ILE A 425 -11.38 5.71 -27.20
CA ILE A 425 -10.58 4.57 -27.66
C ILE A 425 -10.87 3.38 -26.75
N SER A 426 -11.37 2.28 -27.29
CA SER A 426 -11.52 1.04 -26.53
C SER A 426 -10.50 -0.01 -26.95
N THR A 427 -9.97 -0.72 -25.96
CA THR A 427 -9.01 -1.81 -26.17
C THR A 427 -9.59 -3.11 -25.60
N ILE A 428 -9.66 -4.15 -26.44
CA ILE A 428 -9.95 -5.52 -26.00
C ILE A 428 -8.62 -6.28 -26.04
N GLU A 429 -8.08 -6.53 -24.84
CA GLU A 429 -6.78 -7.19 -24.69
C GLU A 429 -6.90 -8.71 -24.87
N GLN A 430 -5.76 -9.34 -25.15
CA GLN A 430 -5.59 -10.78 -25.25
C GLN A 430 -6.09 -11.51 -24.01
N ASP A 431 -5.60 -11.11 -22.83
CA ASP A 431 -6.04 -11.62 -21.54
C ASP A 431 -7.06 -10.67 -20.94
N VAL A 432 -8.35 -10.96 -21.19
CA VAL A 432 -9.45 -10.15 -20.67
C VAL A 432 -9.47 -10.18 -19.15
N PHE A 433 -9.32 -9.02 -18.54
CA PHE A 433 -9.45 -8.82 -17.11
C PHE A 433 -10.89 -8.39 -16.78
N LEU A 434 -11.53 -9.10 -15.83
CA LEU A 434 -12.82 -8.70 -15.28
C LEU A 434 -12.66 -8.46 -13.77
N PHE A 435 -13.34 -7.43 -13.28
CA PHE A 435 -13.37 -7.11 -11.85
C PHE A 435 -14.28 -8.08 -11.09
N SER A 436 -13.99 -8.33 -9.82
CA SER A 436 -14.85 -9.08 -8.90
C SER A 436 -16.12 -8.28 -8.57
N ARG A 437 -17.00 -8.16 -9.55
CA ARG A 437 -18.26 -7.43 -9.54
C ARG A 437 -19.29 -8.20 -10.37
N THR A 438 -20.50 -7.67 -10.48
CA THR A 438 -21.54 -8.27 -11.32
C THR A 438 -21.19 -8.20 -12.79
N LEU A 439 -21.82 -9.04 -13.62
CA LEU A 439 -21.68 -8.99 -15.09
C LEU A 439 -22.16 -7.64 -15.65
N ALA A 440 -23.25 -7.09 -15.10
CA ALA A 440 -23.74 -5.77 -15.46
C ALA A 440 -22.69 -4.67 -15.22
N GLU A 441 -22.07 -4.64 -14.02
CA GLU A 441 -21.03 -3.66 -13.67
C GLU A 441 -19.76 -3.82 -14.50
N ASN A 442 -19.38 -5.03 -14.88
CA ASN A 442 -18.25 -5.27 -15.77
C ASN A 442 -18.53 -4.75 -17.19
N ILE A 443 -19.75 -4.93 -17.70
CA ILE A 443 -20.15 -4.38 -19.01
C ILE A 443 -20.21 -2.85 -18.94
N ALA A 444 -20.75 -2.29 -17.87
CA ALA A 444 -20.88 -0.85 -17.66
C ALA A 444 -19.59 -0.15 -17.22
N PHE A 445 -18.46 -0.83 -17.12
CA PHE A 445 -17.23 -0.28 -16.52
C PHE A 445 -16.74 1.02 -17.18
N GLY A 446 -16.87 1.14 -18.51
CA GLY A 446 -16.50 2.35 -19.25
C GLY A 446 -17.63 3.40 -19.37
N CYS A 447 -18.84 3.10 -18.88
CA CYS A 447 -20.01 3.97 -18.93
C CYS A 447 -20.88 3.74 -17.69
N ALA A 448 -20.47 4.33 -16.57
CA ALA A 448 -21.07 4.07 -15.26
C ALA A 448 -22.56 4.43 -15.14
N ASP A 449 -23.04 5.37 -15.95
CA ASP A 449 -24.42 5.85 -15.93
C ASP A 449 -25.35 5.05 -16.88
N ALA A 450 -24.84 3.99 -17.53
CA ALA A 450 -25.61 3.19 -18.46
C ALA A 450 -26.80 2.48 -17.80
N GLY A 451 -27.97 2.63 -18.39
CA GLY A 451 -29.18 1.93 -17.95
C GLY A 451 -29.15 0.44 -18.27
N GLN A 452 -29.93 -0.36 -17.52
CA GLN A 452 -30.02 -1.82 -17.71
C GLN A 452 -30.36 -2.21 -19.17
N GLY A 453 -31.23 -1.45 -19.84
CA GLY A 453 -31.60 -1.70 -21.25
C GLY A 453 -30.43 -1.52 -22.22
N GLU A 454 -29.54 -0.56 -21.98
CA GLU A 454 -28.35 -0.31 -22.77
C GLU A 454 -27.31 -1.42 -22.56
N ILE A 455 -27.13 -1.86 -21.31
CA ILE A 455 -26.27 -2.99 -20.94
C ILE A 455 -26.73 -4.26 -21.66
N GLU A 456 -28.04 -4.56 -21.65
CA GLU A 456 -28.60 -5.71 -22.34
C GLU A 456 -28.47 -5.60 -23.87
N ALA A 457 -28.67 -4.41 -24.44
CA ALA A 457 -28.50 -4.18 -25.85
C ALA A 457 -27.05 -4.43 -26.30
N ALA A 458 -26.08 -3.92 -25.53
CA ALA A 458 -24.66 -4.16 -25.74
C ALA A 458 -24.30 -5.65 -25.61
N ALA A 459 -24.84 -6.33 -24.60
CA ALA A 459 -24.64 -7.77 -24.43
C ALA A 459 -25.22 -8.61 -25.58
N ARG A 460 -26.40 -8.24 -26.12
CA ARG A 460 -26.96 -8.89 -27.31
C ARG A 460 -26.09 -8.64 -28.54
N ALA A 461 -25.59 -7.42 -28.70
CA ALA A 461 -24.69 -7.07 -29.80
C ALA A 461 -23.39 -7.90 -29.76
N ALA A 462 -22.89 -8.16 -28.57
CA ALA A 462 -21.69 -8.97 -28.30
C ALA A 462 -21.94 -10.49 -28.23
N GLN A 463 -23.17 -10.97 -28.49
CA GLN A 463 -23.54 -12.38 -28.35
C GLN A 463 -23.33 -12.91 -26.90
N ALA A 464 -23.47 -12.04 -25.91
CA ALA A 464 -23.27 -12.38 -24.50
C ALA A 464 -24.59 -12.62 -23.75
N HIS A 465 -25.71 -12.05 -24.21
CA HIS A 465 -27.00 -12.07 -23.53
C HIS A 465 -27.47 -13.48 -23.14
N ASP A 466 -27.41 -14.43 -24.07
CA ASP A 466 -27.98 -15.76 -23.88
C ASP A 466 -27.27 -16.55 -22.78
N PHE A 467 -25.93 -16.49 -22.70
CA PHE A 467 -25.22 -17.16 -21.62
C PHE A 467 -25.37 -16.42 -20.30
N ILE A 468 -25.47 -15.06 -20.32
CA ILE A 468 -25.68 -14.27 -19.09
C ILE A 468 -27.05 -14.62 -18.47
N THR A 469 -28.09 -14.66 -19.28
CA THR A 469 -29.45 -15.03 -18.79
C THR A 469 -29.57 -16.50 -18.40
N GLY A 470 -28.61 -17.34 -18.79
CA GLY A 470 -28.52 -18.74 -18.35
C GLY A 470 -27.98 -18.90 -16.93
N PHE A 471 -27.38 -17.88 -16.33
CA PHE A 471 -27.01 -17.92 -14.91
C PHE A 471 -28.23 -17.67 -14.01
N ALA A 472 -28.19 -18.21 -12.79
CA ALA A 472 -29.29 -18.08 -11.83
C ALA A 472 -29.65 -16.62 -11.52
N GLU A 473 -28.64 -15.74 -11.43
CA GLU A 473 -28.81 -14.32 -11.13
C GLU A 473 -28.68 -13.41 -12.38
N GLY A 474 -28.55 -14.01 -13.57
CA GLY A 474 -28.45 -13.29 -14.83
C GLY A 474 -27.34 -12.23 -14.82
N TYR A 475 -27.67 -10.99 -15.13
CA TYR A 475 -26.75 -9.86 -15.12
C TYR A 475 -26.19 -9.49 -13.74
N GLN A 476 -26.84 -9.90 -12.66
CA GLN A 476 -26.39 -9.68 -11.28
C GLN A 476 -25.43 -10.76 -10.80
N THR A 477 -25.11 -11.74 -11.64
CA THR A 477 -24.13 -12.78 -11.31
C THR A 477 -22.77 -12.15 -11.06
N GLU A 478 -22.21 -12.36 -9.87
CA GLU A 478 -20.85 -11.94 -9.53
C GLU A 478 -19.83 -12.85 -10.20
N VAL A 479 -18.85 -12.24 -10.87
CA VAL A 479 -17.69 -12.95 -11.40
C VAL A 479 -16.58 -12.96 -10.37
N GLY A 480 -15.96 -14.14 -10.16
CA GLY A 480 -14.84 -14.29 -9.24
C GLY A 480 -13.61 -13.47 -9.68
N GLU A 481 -12.55 -13.53 -8.87
CA GLU A 481 -11.31 -12.82 -9.15
C GLU A 481 -10.82 -13.10 -10.57
N ARG A 482 -10.59 -12.03 -11.36
CA ARG A 482 -10.22 -12.07 -12.78
C ARG A 482 -11.20 -12.84 -13.67
N GLY A 483 -12.46 -12.97 -13.26
CA GLY A 483 -13.46 -13.69 -14.05
C GLY A 483 -13.28 -15.21 -14.11
N VAL A 484 -12.69 -15.81 -13.04
CA VAL A 484 -12.39 -17.26 -12.98
C VAL A 484 -13.61 -18.15 -13.15
N THR A 485 -14.81 -17.66 -12.86
CA THR A 485 -16.08 -18.40 -13.01
C THR A 485 -16.57 -18.49 -14.47
N LEU A 486 -15.97 -17.71 -15.37
CA LEU A 486 -16.34 -17.66 -16.80
C LEU A 486 -15.33 -18.39 -17.67
N SER A 487 -15.82 -18.98 -18.78
CA SER A 487 -14.93 -19.50 -19.82
C SER A 487 -14.18 -18.35 -20.52
N GLY A 488 -13.08 -18.64 -21.22
CA GLY A 488 -12.33 -17.64 -21.97
C GLY A 488 -13.19 -16.88 -22.98
N GLY A 489 -14.04 -17.60 -23.74
CA GLY A 489 -14.96 -17.00 -24.71
C GLY A 489 -16.08 -16.17 -24.07
N GLN A 490 -16.54 -16.54 -22.88
CA GLN A 490 -17.51 -15.74 -22.12
C GLN A 490 -16.89 -14.42 -21.64
N ARG A 491 -15.67 -14.46 -21.09
CA ARG A 491 -14.93 -13.24 -20.71
C ARG A 491 -14.75 -12.29 -21.89
N GLN A 492 -14.33 -12.84 -23.04
CA GLN A 492 -14.12 -12.04 -24.25
C GLN A 492 -15.42 -11.37 -24.74
N ARG A 493 -16.55 -12.08 -24.73
CA ARG A 493 -17.86 -11.50 -25.09
C ARG A 493 -18.33 -10.43 -24.12
N VAL A 494 -18.03 -10.55 -22.83
CA VAL A 494 -18.29 -9.49 -21.84
C VAL A 494 -17.44 -8.24 -22.15
N ALA A 495 -16.16 -8.41 -22.48
CA ALA A 495 -15.30 -7.28 -22.88
C ALA A 495 -15.78 -6.62 -24.19
N ILE A 496 -16.22 -7.41 -25.17
CA ILE A 496 -16.81 -6.88 -26.40
C ILE A 496 -18.13 -6.12 -26.08
N ALA A 497 -18.95 -6.61 -25.16
CA ALA A 497 -20.16 -5.90 -24.73
C ALA A 497 -19.83 -4.55 -24.07
N SER A 498 -18.82 -4.49 -23.23
CA SER A 498 -18.33 -3.23 -22.66
C SER A 498 -17.87 -2.25 -23.74
N ALA A 499 -17.15 -2.74 -24.77
CA ALA A 499 -16.73 -1.91 -25.89
C ALA A 499 -17.91 -1.45 -26.77
N PHE A 500 -18.98 -2.22 -26.90
CA PHE A 500 -20.21 -1.75 -27.58
C PHE A 500 -20.90 -0.62 -26.81
N LEU A 501 -20.88 -0.70 -25.46
CA LEU A 501 -21.54 0.28 -24.61
C LEU A 501 -20.81 1.64 -24.63
N THR A 502 -19.47 1.61 -24.69
CA THR A 502 -18.64 2.84 -24.72
C THR A 502 -18.65 3.54 -26.08
N ASP A 503 -19.11 2.87 -27.15
CA ASP A 503 -19.19 3.38 -28.53
C ASP A 503 -17.93 4.15 -28.99
N PRO A 504 -16.74 3.52 -28.97
CA PRO A 504 -15.48 4.20 -29.27
C PRO A 504 -15.36 4.55 -30.76
N ARG A 505 -14.59 5.58 -31.10
CA ARG A 505 -14.22 5.93 -32.48
C ARG A 505 -13.03 5.13 -32.97
N ILE A 506 -12.12 4.77 -32.07
CA ILE A 506 -10.98 3.90 -32.36
C ILE A 506 -11.10 2.62 -31.53
N LEU A 507 -10.99 1.47 -32.16
CA LEU A 507 -11.08 0.16 -31.53
C LEU A 507 -9.76 -0.59 -31.72
N ILE A 508 -9.22 -1.10 -30.64
CA ILE A 508 -8.01 -1.93 -30.63
C ILE A 508 -8.40 -3.34 -30.18
N LEU A 509 -8.15 -4.32 -31.04
CA LEU A 509 -8.44 -5.72 -30.80
C LEU A 509 -7.13 -6.50 -30.79
N ASP A 510 -6.70 -6.98 -29.63
CA ASP A 510 -5.56 -7.89 -29.52
C ASP A 510 -6.10 -9.32 -29.40
N ASP A 511 -6.00 -10.09 -30.51
CA ASP A 511 -6.63 -11.41 -30.66
C ASP A 511 -5.74 -12.52 -30.12
N SER A 512 -6.24 -13.17 -29.10
CA SER A 512 -5.72 -14.48 -28.70
C SER A 512 -6.86 -15.39 -28.26
N THR A 513 -7.55 -15.91 -29.22
CA THR A 513 -8.56 -16.95 -29.03
C THR A 513 -7.91 -18.35 -28.99
N SER A 514 -6.83 -18.54 -28.28
CA SER A 514 -6.27 -19.86 -28.04
C SER A 514 -7.15 -20.62 -27.04
N ALA A 515 -7.76 -21.74 -27.47
CA ALA A 515 -8.57 -22.69 -26.73
C ALA A 515 -10.07 -22.36 -26.54
N ILE A 516 -10.73 -21.90 -27.60
CA ILE A 516 -12.20 -21.75 -27.64
C ILE A 516 -12.77 -22.77 -28.63
N ASP A 517 -13.95 -23.33 -28.30
CA ASP A 517 -14.69 -24.20 -29.22
C ASP A 517 -15.16 -23.44 -30.49
N SER A 518 -15.27 -24.14 -31.61
CA SER A 518 -15.55 -23.54 -32.94
C SER A 518 -16.86 -22.74 -32.97
N ALA A 519 -17.89 -23.17 -32.23
CA ALA A 519 -19.18 -22.47 -32.23
C ALA A 519 -19.11 -21.13 -31.48
N THR A 520 -18.40 -21.08 -30.38
CA THR A 520 -18.12 -19.85 -29.60
C THR A 520 -17.20 -18.91 -30.39
N GLU A 521 -16.24 -19.45 -31.14
CA GLU A 521 -15.37 -18.67 -32.01
C GLU A 521 -16.16 -17.91 -33.08
N ASP A 522 -17.10 -18.58 -33.76
CA ASP A 522 -17.96 -17.94 -34.77
C ASP A 522 -18.82 -16.80 -34.19
N GLN A 523 -19.30 -16.95 -32.96
CA GLN A 523 -20.04 -15.90 -32.25
C GLN A 523 -19.16 -14.68 -31.96
N ILE A 524 -17.95 -14.90 -31.45
CA ILE A 524 -16.97 -13.84 -31.19
C ILE A 524 -16.59 -13.12 -32.47
N GLN A 525 -16.31 -13.85 -33.56
CA GLN A 525 -15.97 -13.27 -34.89
C GLN A 525 -17.10 -12.39 -35.43
N ARG A 526 -18.37 -12.82 -35.30
CA ARG A 526 -19.52 -12.02 -35.69
C ARG A 526 -19.65 -10.74 -34.85
N ALA A 527 -19.45 -10.84 -33.52
CA ALA A 527 -19.46 -9.69 -32.63
C ALA A 527 -18.33 -8.70 -32.97
N MET A 528 -17.10 -9.19 -33.19
CA MET A 528 -15.95 -8.37 -33.59
C MET A 528 -16.18 -7.63 -34.91
N ARG A 529 -16.66 -8.32 -35.94
CA ARG A 529 -17.01 -7.69 -37.24
C ARG A 529 -18.11 -6.64 -37.09
N ARG A 530 -19.06 -6.87 -36.19
CA ARG A 530 -20.16 -5.92 -35.98
C ARG A 530 -19.66 -4.66 -35.25
N ILE A 531 -18.81 -4.80 -34.23
CA ILE A 531 -18.28 -3.64 -33.50
C ILE A 531 -17.27 -2.83 -34.33
N SER A 532 -16.54 -3.45 -35.25
CA SER A 532 -15.56 -2.78 -36.12
C SER A 532 -16.19 -1.88 -37.19
N ARG A 533 -17.51 -2.07 -37.52
CA ARG A 533 -18.18 -1.24 -38.50
C ARG A 533 -18.21 0.22 -38.09
N GLU A 534 -17.87 1.13 -39.02
CA GLU A 534 -17.87 2.59 -38.82
C GLU A 534 -16.86 3.09 -37.78
N ARG A 535 -15.91 2.21 -37.34
CA ARG A 535 -14.84 2.56 -36.39
C ARG A 535 -13.48 2.27 -36.99
N THR A 536 -12.51 3.12 -36.70
CA THR A 536 -11.13 2.81 -37.05
C THR A 536 -10.67 1.66 -36.18
N THR A 537 -10.34 0.52 -36.75
CA THR A 537 -10.05 -0.70 -36.01
C THR A 537 -8.61 -1.16 -36.23
N PHE A 538 -7.84 -1.31 -35.15
CA PHE A 538 -6.54 -1.96 -35.18
C PHE A 538 -6.69 -3.39 -34.67
N LEU A 539 -6.44 -4.37 -35.53
CA LEU A 539 -6.62 -5.78 -35.23
C LEU A 539 -5.26 -6.49 -35.18
N ILE A 540 -4.83 -6.91 -34.02
CA ILE A 540 -3.64 -7.77 -33.87
C ILE A 540 -4.10 -9.22 -34.01
N THR A 541 -3.72 -9.91 -35.06
CA THR A 541 -4.16 -11.29 -35.30
C THR A 541 -3.19 -12.07 -36.18
N HIS A 542 -3.25 -13.39 -36.07
CA HIS A 542 -2.59 -14.35 -36.94
C HIS A 542 -3.61 -15.27 -37.66
N ARG A 543 -4.91 -14.99 -37.54
CA ARG A 543 -5.98 -15.78 -38.14
C ARG A 543 -6.34 -15.27 -39.52
N LEU A 544 -6.26 -16.13 -40.52
CA LEU A 544 -6.59 -15.80 -41.92
C LEU A 544 -8.04 -15.32 -42.08
N SER A 545 -8.98 -15.88 -41.30
CA SER A 545 -10.39 -15.47 -41.32
C SER A 545 -10.61 -14.02 -40.93
N GLN A 546 -9.74 -13.48 -40.04
CA GLN A 546 -9.80 -12.08 -39.60
C GLN A 546 -9.03 -11.14 -40.55
N ILE A 547 -7.87 -11.57 -41.01
CA ILE A 547 -7.02 -10.79 -41.93
C ILE A 547 -7.73 -10.46 -43.25
N ARG A 548 -8.55 -11.40 -43.77
CA ARG A 548 -9.26 -11.23 -45.04
C ARG A 548 -10.31 -10.12 -45.05
N TRP A 549 -10.77 -9.68 -43.89
CA TRP A 549 -11.73 -8.56 -43.84
C TRP A 549 -11.07 -7.23 -43.41
N ALA A 550 -9.77 -7.22 -43.18
CA ALA A 550 -9.03 -5.99 -42.98
C ALA A 550 -8.81 -5.28 -44.32
N ASP A 551 -9.00 -3.97 -44.31
CA ASP A 551 -8.76 -3.11 -45.47
C ASP A 551 -7.28 -3.00 -45.81
N ARG A 552 -6.45 -3.01 -44.75
CA ARG A 552 -4.99 -2.95 -44.84
C ARG A 552 -4.31 -3.83 -43.80
N ILE A 553 -3.16 -4.35 -44.16
CA ILE A 553 -2.31 -5.17 -43.30
C ILE A 553 -0.96 -4.49 -43.14
N LEU A 554 -0.50 -4.38 -41.91
CA LEU A 554 0.85 -3.95 -41.55
C LEU A 554 1.66 -5.17 -41.14
N LEU A 555 2.73 -5.47 -41.87
CA LEU A 555 3.66 -6.56 -41.54
C LEU A 555 4.82 -6.05 -40.70
N LEU A 556 4.81 -6.40 -39.41
CA LEU A 556 5.89 -6.06 -38.47
C LEU A 556 6.91 -7.21 -38.35
N ARG A 557 8.19 -6.85 -38.44
CA ARG A 557 9.31 -7.76 -38.22
C ARG A 557 10.42 -7.08 -37.46
N ARG A 558 10.76 -7.64 -36.28
CA ARG A 558 11.81 -7.14 -35.37
C ARG A 558 11.70 -5.64 -35.08
N GLY A 559 10.49 -5.17 -34.85
CA GLY A 559 10.23 -3.78 -34.49
C GLY A 559 10.13 -2.79 -35.67
N ALA A 560 10.32 -3.22 -36.92
CA ALA A 560 10.17 -2.39 -38.10
C ALA A 560 8.94 -2.77 -38.92
N LEU A 561 8.31 -1.80 -39.57
CA LEU A 561 7.28 -2.00 -40.57
C LEU A 561 7.96 -2.40 -41.89
N VAL A 562 7.84 -3.68 -42.26
CA VAL A 562 8.52 -4.20 -43.46
C VAL A 562 7.69 -3.94 -44.73
N GLU A 563 6.39 -4.19 -44.66
CA GLU A 563 5.47 -4.05 -45.79
C GLU A 563 4.07 -3.70 -45.30
N GLN A 564 3.28 -3.10 -46.17
CA GLN A 564 1.85 -2.83 -45.96
C GLN A 564 1.09 -3.02 -47.27
N GLY A 565 -0.17 -3.43 -47.20
CA GLY A 565 -1.06 -3.65 -48.33
C GLY A 565 -2.24 -4.55 -48.01
N THR A 566 -3.03 -4.92 -49.00
CA THR A 566 -4.10 -5.89 -48.88
C THR A 566 -3.58 -7.33 -48.75
N HIS A 567 -4.43 -8.26 -48.36
CA HIS A 567 -4.06 -9.68 -48.27
C HIS A 567 -3.52 -10.22 -49.59
N GLU A 568 -4.18 -9.89 -50.69
CA GLU A 568 -3.83 -10.38 -52.04
C GLU A 568 -2.49 -9.79 -52.52
N GLU A 569 -2.28 -8.48 -52.31
CA GLU A 569 -1.03 -7.81 -52.65
C GLU A 569 0.16 -8.40 -51.87
N LEU A 570 0.01 -8.60 -50.58
CA LEU A 570 1.08 -9.13 -49.75
C LEU A 570 1.36 -10.61 -50.07
N LEU A 571 0.34 -11.42 -50.38
CA LEU A 571 0.55 -12.79 -50.87
C LEU A 571 1.34 -12.82 -52.17
N ALA A 572 1.08 -11.86 -53.09
CA ALA A 572 1.77 -11.83 -54.36
C ALA A 572 3.25 -11.41 -54.24
N ARG A 573 3.55 -10.38 -53.43
CA ARG A 573 4.87 -9.74 -53.43
C ARG A 573 5.77 -10.06 -52.21
N SER A 574 5.18 -10.45 -51.03
CA SER A 574 5.91 -10.58 -49.80
C SER A 574 6.28 -12.03 -49.48
N PRO A 575 7.56 -12.42 -49.55
CA PRO A 575 8.01 -13.72 -49.10
C PRO A 575 7.85 -13.90 -47.59
N ASP A 576 8.03 -12.85 -46.80
CA ASP A 576 7.89 -12.89 -45.34
C ASP A 576 6.42 -13.10 -44.93
N TYR A 577 5.47 -12.44 -45.60
CA TYR A 577 4.04 -12.64 -45.38
C TYR A 577 3.59 -14.06 -45.72
N ARG A 578 4.06 -14.58 -46.88
CA ARG A 578 3.78 -15.97 -47.28
C ARG A 578 4.26 -17.00 -46.25
N ARG A 579 5.43 -16.79 -45.67
CA ARG A 579 5.95 -17.70 -44.62
C ARG A 579 5.09 -17.77 -43.36
N ILE A 580 4.30 -16.73 -43.06
CA ILE A 580 3.40 -16.71 -41.92
C ILE A 580 2.10 -17.46 -42.20
N PHE A 581 1.56 -17.36 -43.43
CA PHE A 581 0.21 -17.79 -43.76
C PHE A 581 0.11 -18.93 -44.79
N VAL A 582 1.18 -19.23 -45.49
CA VAL A 582 1.26 -20.35 -46.43
C VAL A 582 2.28 -21.35 -45.91
N ARG A 583 1.79 -22.32 -45.18
CA ARG A 583 2.55 -23.54 -44.82
C ARG A 583 2.29 -24.62 -45.81
#